data_52f2e21a3df9559af44141c7ae63f917
#
_entry.id   52f2e21a3df9559af44141c7ae63f917
#
_cell.length_a   1.000
_cell.length_b   1.000
_cell.length_c   1.000
_cell.angle_alpha   90.00
_cell.angle_beta   90.00
_cell.angle_gamma   90.00
#
_symmetry.space_group_name_H-M   'P 1'
#
loop_
_entity.id
_entity.type
_entity.pdbx_description
1 polymer ?
#
loop_
_entity_poly.entity_id
_entity_poly.type
_entity_poly.pdbx_seq_one_letter_code
_entity_poly.pdbx_strand_id
1 'polypeptide(L)'
;MTFSRGLHTGWFGGINNQELVHARFGTKRGVFLGTITRVSGESVALTLAAPLKPGDGVVFDAGNPAEREEGGRVYQVEPSRSTAGETVLRFGHGDINWPRVRAGQRVWKTNDPALDRELRATFEGEKIRFQRPITLELHGHVGTPLTLIARDAHGHVAQADSALPLAAAENQPLTTERLRD
;
A
#
# COMPACT_ATOMS: atom_id res chain seq x y z
N MET A 1 2.55 3.34 5.93
CA MET A 1 3.99 3.36 6.23
C MET A 1 4.75 3.39 4.92
N THR A 2 5.54 4.43 4.68
CA THR A 2 6.21 4.65 3.40
C THR A 2 7.71 4.40 3.56
N PHE A 3 8.28 3.59 2.67
CA PHE A 3 9.73 3.44 2.60
C PHE A 3 10.34 4.72 2.03
N SER A 4 11.29 5.30 2.75
CA SER A 4 12.04 6.48 2.29
C SER A 4 13.53 6.25 2.47
N ARG A 5 14.31 6.66 1.49
CA ARG A 5 15.77 6.71 1.55
C ARG A 5 16.30 8.08 1.94
N GLY A 6 15.41 8.97 2.37
CA GLY A 6 15.70 10.36 2.70
C GLY A 6 15.36 11.32 1.57
N LEU A 7 15.49 12.60 1.86
CA LEU A 7 15.35 13.68 0.88
C LEU A 7 16.71 13.98 0.25
N HIS A 8 16.72 14.18 -1.05
CA HIS A 8 17.90 14.59 -1.82
C HIS A 8 17.48 15.43 -3.02
N THR A 9 18.43 16.13 -3.62
CA THR A 9 18.19 17.05 -4.73
C THR A 9 17.93 16.37 -6.08
N GLY A 10 17.90 15.04 -6.12
CA GLY A 10 17.83 14.33 -7.39
C GLY A 10 19.08 14.61 -8.24
N TRP A 11 18.89 14.69 -9.54
CA TRP A 11 19.98 14.94 -10.50
C TRP A 11 20.29 16.43 -10.74
N PHE A 12 19.71 17.35 -9.96
CA PHE A 12 19.97 18.78 -10.11
C PHE A 12 21.45 19.18 -9.88
N GLY A 13 22.17 18.42 -9.08
CA GLY A 13 23.60 18.61 -8.81
C GLY A 13 24.53 17.78 -9.70
N GLY A 14 24.00 17.09 -10.71
CA GLY A 14 24.76 16.17 -11.55
C GLY A 14 24.45 14.70 -11.31
N ILE A 15 25.07 13.81 -12.09
CA ILE A 15 24.82 12.36 -12.04
C ILE A 15 25.79 11.73 -11.04
N ASN A 16 25.44 11.78 -9.76
CA ASN A 16 26.09 10.98 -8.71
C ASN A 16 25.09 9.95 -8.17
N ASN A 17 25.01 8.80 -8.80
CA ASN A 17 24.05 7.76 -8.43
C ASN A 17 24.32 7.18 -7.02
N GLN A 18 25.53 7.26 -6.52
CA GLN A 18 25.88 6.77 -5.18
C GLN A 18 25.29 7.68 -4.06
N GLU A 19 25.22 8.97 -4.32
CA GLU A 19 24.54 9.91 -3.41
C GLU A 19 23.02 9.78 -3.50
N LEU A 20 22.48 9.54 -4.71
CA LEU A 20 21.05 9.43 -4.93
C LEU A 20 20.46 8.14 -4.36
N VAL A 21 21.18 7.03 -4.49
CA VAL A 21 20.73 5.72 -4.05
C VAL A 21 21.85 5.02 -3.29
N HIS A 22 21.99 5.35 -2.00
CA HIS A 22 22.94 4.61 -1.19
C HIS A 22 22.47 3.15 -1.02
N ALA A 23 23.35 2.20 -1.31
CA ALA A 23 23.07 0.76 -1.18
C ALA A 23 23.24 0.24 0.26
N ARG A 24 22.99 1.09 1.28
CA ARG A 24 23.20 0.74 2.69
C ARG A 24 22.25 -0.31 3.21
N PHE A 25 21.07 -0.44 2.61
CA PHE A 25 20.05 -1.37 3.05
C PHE A 25 19.55 -2.19 1.86
N GLY A 26 19.62 -3.51 1.99
CA GLY A 26 19.11 -4.45 0.98
C GLY A 26 17.60 -4.65 1.05
N THR A 27 16.98 -4.40 2.21
CA THR A 27 15.56 -4.61 2.47
C THR A 27 14.82 -3.31 2.77
N LYS A 28 13.50 -3.34 2.66
CA LYS A 28 12.64 -2.20 3.00
C LYS A 28 12.84 -1.82 4.48
N ARG A 29 13.02 -0.53 4.71
CA ARG A 29 13.01 0.08 6.03
C ARG A 29 11.78 0.98 6.13
N GLY A 30 10.89 0.68 7.05
CA GLY A 30 9.79 1.58 7.38
C GLY A 30 10.14 2.44 8.59
N VAL A 31 9.31 2.35 9.64
CA VAL A 31 9.50 3.11 10.87
C VAL A 31 10.59 2.49 11.73
N PHE A 32 11.49 3.32 12.25
CA PHE A 32 12.45 2.90 13.27
C PHE A 32 11.71 2.57 14.57
N LEU A 33 11.99 1.39 15.11
CA LEU A 33 11.33 0.89 16.32
C LEU A 33 12.21 0.99 17.56
N GLY A 34 13.50 1.04 17.40
CA GLY A 34 14.45 1.09 18.52
C GLY A 34 15.69 0.24 18.27
N THR A 35 16.49 0.09 19.32
CA THR A 35 17.70 -0.74 19.31
C THR A 35 17.53 -1.88 20.29
N ILE A 36 17.94 -3.09 19.90
CA ILE A 36 17.88 -4.27 20.76
C ILE A 36 18.78 -4.04 21.98
N THR A 37 18.21 -4.11 23.16
CA THR A 37 18.93 -4.05 24.44
C THR A 37 19.38 -5.42 24.90
N ARG A 38 18.59 -6.45 24.62
CA ARG A 38 18.84 -7.82 25.05
C ARG A 38 18.20 -8.83 24.11
N VAL A 39 18.89 -9.94 23.89
CA VAL A 39 18.37 -11.14 23.23
C VAL A 39 18.26 -12.24 24.28
N SER A 40 17.13 -12.93 24.36
CA SER A 40 16.89 -14.00 25.34
C SER A 40 16.02 -15.09 24.73
N GLY A 41 16.61 -16.27 24.48
CA GLY A 41 15.93 -17.35 23.78
C GLY A 41 15.40 -16.89 22.43
N GLU A 42 14.11 -17.08 22.19
CA GLU A 42 13.41 -16.69 20.96
C GLU A 42 12.73 -15.31 21.08
N SER A 43 13.39 -14.36 21.75
CA SER A 43 12.85 -13.02 21.96
C SER A 43 13.92 -11.94 22.00
N VAL A 44 13.53 -10.73 21.69
CA VAL A 44 14.33 -9.51 21.84
C VAL A 44 13.63 -8.51 22.73
N ALA A 45 14.41 -7.75 23.50
CA ALA A 45 13.93 -6.61 24.29
C ALA A 45 14.47 -5.31 23.69
N LEU A 46 13.63 -4.29 23.66
CA LEU A 46 13.99 -2.94 23.23
C LEU A 46 13.03 -1.90 23.81
N THR A 47 13.45 -0.64 23.85
CA THR A 47 12.54 0.48 24.09
C THR A 47 11.92 0.90 22.76
N LEU A 48 10.59 0.81 22.64
CA LEU A 48 9.89 1.16 21.40
C LEU A 48 9.87 2.68 21.20
N ALA A 49 10.34 3.10 20.03
CA ALA A 49 10.26 4.49 19.56
C ALA A 49 8.98 4.77 18.75
N ALA A 50 8.26 3.73 18.36
CA ALA A 50 7.02 3.83 17.58
C ALA A 50 6.08 2.64 17.89
N PRO A 51 4.77 2.79 17.60
CA PRO A 51 3.80 1.72 17.85
C PRO A 51 4.09 0.45 17.06
N LEU A 52 3.99 -0.67 17.76
CA LEU A 52 4.14 -2.02 17.20
C LEU A 52 3.05 -2.93 17.76
N LYS A 53 2.50 -3.79 16.93
CA LYS A 53 1.45 -4.73 17.31
C LYS A 53 1.77 -6.14 16.80
N PRO A 54 1.18 -7.18 17.40
CA PRO A 54 1.26 -8.53 16.87
C PRO A 54 0.80 -8.58 15.40
N GLY A 55 1.52 -9.33 14.58
CA GLY A 55 1.31 -9.43 13.14
C GLY A 55 2.16 -8.48 12.30
N ASP A 56 2.72 -7.42 12.87
CA ASP A 56 3.63 -6.53 12.17
C ASP A 56 4.93 -7.24 11.79
N GLY A 57 5.48 -6.87 10.63
CA GLY A 57 6.79 -7.35 10.19
C GLY A 57 7.91 -6.45 10.69
N VAL A 58 9.03 -7.05 11.10
CA VAL A 58 10.22 -6.33 11.51
C VAL A 58 11.48 -6.90 10.87
N VAL A 59 12.54 -6.09 10.80
CA VAL A 59 13.88 -6.50 10.39
C VAL A 59 14.92 -5.97 11.37
N PHE A 60 15.92 -6.78 11.64
CA PHE A 60 17.09 -6.45 12.45
C PHE A 60 18.23 -6.04 11.51
N ASP A 61 18.71 -4.82 11.68
CA ASP A 61 19.78 -4.26 10.86
C ASP A 61 21.11 -4.91 11.24
N ALA A 62 21.68 -5.69 10.33
CA ALA A 62 23.00 -6.32 10.53
C ALA A 62 24.16 -5.33 10.51
N GLY A 63 23.92 -4.06 10.09
CA GLY A 63 24.96 -3.02 10.02
C GLY A 63 25.84 -3.09 8.78
N ASN A 64 25.82 -4.21 8.05
CA ASN A 64 26.58 -4.43 6.83
C ASN A 64 25.67 -4.87 5.69
N PRO A 65 25.62 -4.12 4.55
CA PRO A 65 24.77 -4.46 3.40
C PRO A 65 25.03 -5.83 2.78
N ALA A 66 26.25 -6.37 2.93
CA ALA A 66 26.62 -7.68 2.41
C ALA A 66 26.12 -8.85 3.30
N GLU A 67 25.72 -8.56 4.53
CA GLU A 67 25.19 -9.56 5.44
C GLU A 67 23.68 -9.72 5.27
N ARG A 68 23.24 -10.97 5.30
CA ARG A 68 21.80 -11.26 5.32
C ARG A 68 21.21 -10.80 6.64
N GLU A 69 20.23 -9.93 6.56
CA GLU A 69 19.47 -9.46 7.70
C GLU A 69 18.43 -10.48 8.12
N GLU A 70 18.26 -10.63 9.42
CA GLU A 70 17.19 -11.42 10.00
C GLU A 70 15.96 -10.55 10.24
N GLY A 71 14.79 -11.16 10.18
CA GLY A 71 13.55 -10.48 10.42
C GLY A 71 12.38 -11.44 10.31
N GLY A 72 11.24 -11.02 10.83
CA GLY A 72 10.06 -11.88 10.84
C GLY A 72 8.81 -11.13 11.27
N ARG A 73 7.75 -11.90 11.38
CA ARG A 73 6.48 -11.40 11.92
C ARG A 73 6.50 -11.48 13.43
N VAL A 74 6.17 -10.38 14.08
CA VAL A 74 6.03 -10.34 15.55
C VAL A 74 4.79 -11.12 15.95
N TYR A 75 4.98 -12.09 16.84
CA TYR A 75 3.88 -12.91 17.36
C TYR A 75 3.27 -12.31 18.64
N GLN A 76 4.14 -11.84 19.56
CA GLN A 76 3.71 -11.19 20.80
C GLN A 76 4.52 -9.92 21.06
N VAL A 77 3.85 -8.93 21.64
CA VAL A 77 4.41 -7.66 22.10
C VAL A 77 4.00 -7.49 23.57
N GLU A 78 4.96 -7.60 24.47
CA GLU A 78 4.70 -7.59 25.90
C GLU A 78 5.63 -6.58 26.61
N PRO A 79 5.16 -5.91 27.67
CA PRO A 79 6.06 -5.12 28.51
C PRO A 79 7.09 -6.03 29.17
N SER A 80 8.33 -5.56 29.28
CA SER A 80 9.38 -6.28 29.98
C SER A 80 9.06 -6.36 31.49
N ARG A 81 9.18 -7.56 32.06
CA ARG A 81 9.04 -7.74 33.50
C ARG A 81 10.28 -7.36 34.28
N SER A 82 11.42 -7.27 33.63
CA SER A 82 12.73 -7.01 34.26
C SER A 82 13.16 -5.53 34.19
N THR A 83 12.68 -4.80 33.20
CA THR A 83 13.13 -3.43 32.96
C THR A 83 11.92 -2.57 32.56
N ALA A 84 11.65 -1.53 33.36
CA ALA A 84 10.57 -0.60 33.07
C ALA A 84 10.84 0.16 31.75
N GLY A 85 9.80 0.31 30.93
CA GLY A 85 9.88 0.99 29.63
C GLY A 85 10.41 0.15 28.48
N GLU A 86 10.90 -1.06 28.75
CA GLU A 86 11.25 -2.01 27.68
C GLU A 86 10.03 -2.83 27.23
N THR A 87 10.04 -3.23 25.98
CA THR A 87 9.09 -4.14 25.37
C THR A 87 9.82 -5.39 24.87
N VAL A 88 9.23 -6.54 25.12
CA VAL A 88 9.72 -7.84 24.65
C VAL A 88 8.92 -8.26 23.42
N LEU A 89 9.63 -8.55 22.34
CA LEU A 89 9.06 -9.09 21.11
C LEU A 89 9.34 -10.57 21.00
N ARG A 90 8.31 -11.37 20.73
CA ARG A 90 8.41 -12.81 20.46
C ARG A 90 8.06 -13.11 19.03
N PHE A 91 8.71 -14.12 18.46
CA PHE A 91 8.56 -14.56 17.09
C PHE A 91 8.09 -16.00 17.03
N GLY A 92 7.64 -16.47 15.88
CA GLY A 92 7.31 -17.86 15.66
C GLY A 92 8.56 -18.74 15.75
N HIS A 93 8.35 -19.99 16.15
CA HIS A 93 9.45 -20.95 16.25
C HIS A 93 10.09 -21.18 14.87
N GLY A 94 11.39 -21.01 14.76
CA GLY A 94 12.15 -21.18 13.51
C GLY A 94 12.09 -19.98 12.54
N ASP A 95 11.34 -18.92 12.83
CA ASP A 95 11.24 -17.74 11.95
C ASP A 95 12.53 -16.92 11.90
N ILE A 96 13.31 -16.95 12.98
CA ILE A 96 14.51 -16.12 13.16
C ILE A 96 15.74 -17.03 13.38
N ASN A 97 16.81 -16.72 12.68
CA ASN A 97 18.13 -17.31 12.96
C ASN A 97 18.81 -16.54 14.11
N TRP A 98 18.50 -16.93 15.34
CA TRP A 98 18.91 -16.26 16.57
C TRP A 98 20.40 -16.01 16.73
N PRO A 99 21.31 -16.92 16.31
CA PRO A 99 22.75 -16.66 16.30
C PRO A 99 23.20 -15.40 15.56
N ARG A 100 22.36 -14.87 14.65
CA ARG A 100 22.65 -13.65 13.89
C ARG A 100 22.05 -12.39 14.52
N VAL A 101 21.20 -12.53 15.53
CA VAL A 101 20.56 -11.42 16.23
C VAL A 101 21.35 -11.06 17.48
N ARG A 102 21.71 -9.78 17.62
CA ARG A 102 22.57 -9.31 18.70
C ARG A 102 22.03 -8.02 19.32
N ALA A 103 22.33 -7.82 20.61
CA ALA A 103 22.11 -6.52 21.25
C ALA A 103 22.90 -5.43 20.49
N GLY A 104 22.32 -4.23 20.40
CA GLY A 104 22.85 -3.12 19.63
C GLY A 104 22.34 -3.03 18.18
N GLN A 105 21.76 -4.06 17.63
CA GLN A 105 21.13 -3.98 16.29
C GLN A 105 19.88 -3.09 16.32
N ARG A 106 19.69 -2.30 15.26
CA ARG A 106 18.53 -1.46 15.07
C ARG A 106 17.38 -2.29 14.54
N VAL A 107 16.17 -1.98 14.98
CA VAL A 107 14.94 -2.66 14.57
C VAL A 107 14.06 -1.73 13.77
N TRP A 108 13.59 -2.20 12.63
CA TRP A 108 12.74 -1.43 11.73
C TRP A 108 11.46 -2.19 11.43
N LYS A 109 10.34 -1.48 11.41
CA LYS A 109 9.07 -2.03 10.95
C LYS A 109 9.08 -2.13 9.42
N THR A 110 8.74 -3.28 8.87
CA THR A 110 8.76 -3.54 7.42
C THR A 110 7.38 -3.75 6.83
N ASN A 111 6.43 -4.20 7.65
CA ASN A 111 5.06 -4.46 7.23
C ASN A 111 4.06 -4.15 8.35
N ASP A 112 2.87 -3.69 7.96
CA ASP A 112 1.69 -3.48 8.81
C ASP A 112 0.47 -4.10 8.11
N PRO A 113 0.11 -5.35 8.43
CA PRO A 113 -0.97 -6.05 7.73
C PRO A 113 -2.35 -5.40 7.89
N ALA A 114 -2.58 -4.65 8.97
CA ALA A 114 -3.84 -3.94 9.16
C ALA A 114 -3.94 -2.75 8.22
N LEU A 115 -2.86 -1.96 8.13
CA LEU A 115 -2.76 -0.85 7.19
C LEU A 115 -2.81 -1.34 5.73
N ASP A 116 -2.12 -2.44 5.41
CA ASP A 116 -2.17 -3.04 4.07
C ASP A 116 -3.59 -3.43 3.69
N ARG A 117 -4.35 -4.03 4.61
CA ARG A 117 -5.76 -4.40 4.36
C ARG A 117 -6.63 -3.17 4.14
N GLU A 118 -6.45 -2.13 4.93
CA GLU A 118 -7.18 -0.87 4.77
C GLU A 118 -6.89 -0.22 3.42
N LEU A 119 -5.60 -0.14 3.04
CA LEU A 119 -5.18 0.43 1.76
C LEU A 119 -5.68 -0.41 0.58
N ARG A 120 -5.56 -1.73 0.63
CA ARG A 120 -6.08 -2.62 -0.42
C ARG A 120 -7.57 -2.46 -0.61
N ALA A 121 -8.33 -2.29 0.45
CA ALA A 121 -9.77 -2.04 0.38
C ALA A 121 -10.14 -0.73 -0.36
N THR A 122 -9.19 0.18 -0.63
CA THR A 122 -9.44 1.40 -1.40
C THR A 122 -9.40 1.19 -2.91
N PHE A 123 -8.69 0.17 -3.40
CA PHE A 123 -8.50 -0.09 -4.84
C PHE A 123 -8.82 -1.53 -5.26
N GLU A 124 -8.94 -2.47 -4.32
CA GLU A 124 -9.36 -3.85 -4.59
C GLU A 124 -10.87 -4.00 -4.40
N GLY A 125 -11.51 -4.78 -5.26
CA GLY A 125 -12.93 -5.14 -5.22
C GLY A 125 -13.73 -4.54 -6.36
N GLU A 126 -14.88 -5.17 -6.64
CA GLU A 126 -15.79 -4.77 -7.74
C GLU A 126 -16.70 -3.61 -7.37
N LYS A 127 -16.78 -3.24 -6.09
CA LYS A 127 -17.67 -2.16 -5.63
C LYS A 127 -17.07 -0.80 -5.95
N ILE A 128 -17.64 -0.12 -6.90
CA ILE A 128 -17.28 1.25 -7.28
C ILE A 128 -17.63 2.19 -6.12
N ARG A 129 -16.62 2.77 -5.47
CA ARG A 129 -16.78 3.67 -4.32
C ARG A 129 -16.84 5.14 -4.72
N PHE A 130 -16.21 5.50 -5.82
CA PHE A 130 -16.14 6.85 -6.34
C PHE A 130 -16.88 6.92 -7.67
N GLN A 131 -18.11 7.41 -7.64
CA GLN A 131 -18.91 7.68 -8.83
C GLN A 131 -18.95 9.18 -9.05
N ARG A 132 -18.77 9.59 -10.29
CA ARG A 132 -18.99 10.97 -10.72
C ARG A 132 -20.23 11.03 -11.57
N PRO A 133 -21.10 12.04 -11.39
CA PRO A 133 -22.23 12.21 -12.26
C PRO A 133 -21.75 12.53 -13.68
N ILE A 134 -22.40 11.92 -14.63
CA ILE A 134 -22.24 12.22 -16.05
C ILE A 134 -23.60 12.58 -16.64
N THR A 135 -23.61 13.45 -17.59
CA THR A 135 -24.79 13.78 -18.40
C THR A 135 -24.73 12.93 -19.66
N LEU A 136 -25.83 12.27 -19.97
CA LEU A 136 -25.99 11.50 -21.19
C LEU A 136 -27.01 12.19 -22.10
N GLU A 137 -26.65 12.36 -23.37
CA GLU A 137 -27.54 12.82 -24.44
C GLU A 137 -27.67 11.70 -25.47
N LEU A 138 -28.89 11.37 -25.83
CA LEU A 138 -29.17 10.36 -26.86
C LEU A 138 -29.86 11.04 -28.05
N HIS A 139 -29.32 10.83 -29.22
CA HIS A 139 -29.86 11.37 -30.48
C HIS A 139 -30.07 10.23 -31.46
N GLY A 140 -31.21 10.22 -32.14
CA GLY A 140 -31.44 9.22 -33.18
C GLY A 140 -32.81 9.40 -33.85
N HIS A 141 -32.85 9.01 -35.13
CA HIS A 141 -34.06 8.95 -35.91
C HIS A 141 -34.12 7.62 -36.65
N VAL A 142 -35.30 7.21 -37.03
CA VAL A 142 -35.48 6.01 -37.88
C VAL A 142 -34.59 6.12 -39.12
N GLY A 143 -33.81 5.09 -39.40
CA GLY A 143 -32.86 5.05 -40.51
C GLY A 143 -31.49 5.62 -40.24
N THR A 144 -31.23 6.19 -39.04
CA THR A 144 -29.92 6.66 -38.62
C THR A 144 -29.42 5.91 -37.40
N PRO A 145 -28.10 5.82 -37.16
CA PRO A 145 -27.56 5.27 -35.93
C PRO A 145 -28.06 6.03 -34.70
N LEU A 146 -28.14 5.35 -33.58
CA LEU A 146 -28.32 5.98 -32.27
C LEU A 146 -26.96 6.53 -31.82
N THR A 147 -26.90 7.83 -31.55
CA THR A 147 -25.72 8.51 -31.03
C THR A 147 -25.88 8.76 -29.55
N LEU A 148 -24.92 8.31 -28.76
CA LEU A 148 -24.79 8.59 -27.34
C LEU A 148 -23.63 9.58 -27.12
N ILE A 149 -23.90 10.66 -26.43
CA ILE A 149 -22.89 11.66 -26.01
C ILE A 149 -22.88 11.68 -24.49
N ALA A 150 -21.70 11.42 -23.90
CA ALA A 150 -21.48 11.48 -22.46
C ALA A 150 -20.59 12.68 -22.12
N ARG A 151 -20.97 13.45 -21.08
CA ARG A 151 -20.22 14.63 -20.60
C ARG A 151 -20.04 14.54 -19.09
N ASP A 152 -18.84 14.85 -18.63
CA ASP A 152 -18.58 15.00 -17.19
C ASP A 152 -18.49 16.48 -16.76
N ALA A 153 -18.40 16.72 -15.46
CA ALA A 153 -18.30 18.06 -14.88
C ALA A 153 -16.96 18.76 -15.20
N HIS A 154 -15.97 18.05 -15.74
CA HIS A 154 -14.66 18.60 -16.14
C HIS A 154 -14.59 18.99 -17.63
N GLY A 155 -15.67 18.78 -18.37
CA GLY A 155 -15.74 19.11 -19.79
C GLY A 155 -15.21 18.00 -20.72
N HIS A 156 -14.92 16.82 -20.21
CA HIS A 156 -14.63 15.68 -21.06
C HIS A 156 -15.89 15.23 -21.79
N VAL A 157 -15.76 14.92 -23.06
CA VAL A 157 -16.86 14.49 -23.94
C VAL A 157 -16.44 13.18 -24.61
N ALA A 158 -17.30 12.18 -24.54
CA ALA A 158 -17.17 10.94 -25.29
C ALA A 158 -18.43 10.72 -26.14
N GLN A 159 -18.27 10.23 -27.35
CA GLN A 159 -19.37 9.89 -28.27
C GLN A 159 -19.24 8.47 -28.77
N ALA A 160 -20.37 7.80 -28.90
CA ALA A 160 -20.46 6.47 -29.50
C ALA A 160 -21.73 6.39 -30.35
N ASP A 161 -21.64 5.70 -31.49
CA ASP A 161 -22.75 5.45 -32.39
C ASP A 161 -23.07 3.96 -32.42
N SER A 162 -24.37 3.61 -32.56
CA SER A 162 -24.77 2.21 -32.73
C SER A 162 -24.30 1.67 -34.08
N ALA A 163 -23.95 0.39 -34.13
CA ALA A 163 -23.54 -0.26 -35.37
C ALA A 163 -24.69 -0.40 -36.40
N LEU A 164 -25.93 -0.42 -35.94
CA LEU A 164 -27.10 -0.53 -36.79
C LEU A 164 -27.97 0.74 -36.71
N PRO A 165 -28.59 1.14 -37.83
CA PRO A 165 -29.56 2.23 -37.81
C PRO A 165 -30.81 1.84 -37.00
N LEU A 166 -31.46 2.84 -36.42
CA LEU A 166 -32.69 2.69 -35.69
C LEU A 166 -33.84 2.30 -36.67
N ALA A 167 -34.58 1.28 -36.28
CA ALA A 167 -35.82 0.88 -36.95
C ALA A 167 -37.04 1.55 -36.28
N ALA A 168 -38.16 1.61 -36.99
CA ALA A 168 -39.43 2.01 -36.40
C ALA A 168 -39.80 1.01 -35.29
N ALA A 169 -40.31 1.52 -34.17
CA ALA A 169 -40.74 0.68 -33.06
C ALA A 169 -41.98 -0.15 -33.47
N GLU A 170 -41.91 -1.45 -33.27
CA GLU A 170 -43.03 -2.34 -33.54
C GLU A 170 -44.12 -2.32 -32.45
N ASN A 171 -43.72 -2.18 -31.19
CA ASN A 171 -44.62 -2.21 -30.05
C ASN A 171 -44.59 -0.92 -29.22
N GLN A 172 -43.40 -0.58 -28.67
CA GLN A 172 -43.25 0.61 -27.79
C GLN A 172 -42.06 1.43 -28.22
N PRO A 173 -42.21 2.73 -28.46
CA PRO A 173 -41.12 3.60 -28.82
C PRO A 173 -40.17 3.81 -27.61
N LEU A 174 -38.90 4.17 -27.90
CA LEU A 174 -37.97 4.69 -26.91
C LEU A 174 -38.47 6.07 -26.43
N THR A 175 -38.65 6.20 -25.12
CA THR A 175 -38.99 7.47 -24.48
C THR A 175 -37.90 7.84 -23.49
N THR A 176 -37.84 9.13 -23.11
CA THR A 176 -36.85 9.61 -22.12
C THR A 176 -36.98 8.88 -20.78
N GLU A 177 -38.21 8.55 -20.36
CA GLU A 177 -38.46 7.82 -19.11
C GLU A 177 -37.83 6.42 -19.15
N ARG A 178 -38.01 5.69 -20.26
CA ARG A 178 -37.44 4.33 -20.43
C ARG A 178 -35.92 4.29 -20.58
N LEU A 179 -35.32 5.41 -20.91
CA LEU A 179 -33.86 5.52 -21.01
C LEU A 179 -33.19 5.89 -19.68
N ARG A 180 -34.00 6.29 -18.67
CA ARG A 180 -33.53 6.60 -17.31
C ARG A 180 -33.51 5.42 -16.36
N ASP A 181 -34.33 4.40 -16.59
CA ASP A 181 -34.43 3.17 -15.80
C ASP A 181 -33.39 2.13 -16.26
#